data_0603b11e5b6be570147423f4ade36779
#
_entry.id   0603b11e5b6be570147423f4ade36779
#
_cell.length_a   1.000
_cell.length_b   1.000
_cell.length_c   1.000
_cell.angle_alpha   90.00
_cell.angle_beta   90.00
_cell.angle_gamma   90.00
#
_symmetry.space_group_name_H-M   'P 1'
#
loop_
_entity.id
_entity.type
_entity.pdbx_description
1 polymer ?
#
loop_
_entity_poly.entity_id
_entity_poly.type
_entity_poly.pdbx_seq_one_letter_code
_entity_poly.pdbx_strand_id
1 'polypeptide(L)'
;MQKNILLAALIFGWFQTSKTQGKHLKAGDMIPQFSLRDQNDSLFNISDYTGKKILVIYFYPSDESSGYTKEACSFRDQYDKFTKAGAMVIGINSGTVESHKKFILNHKLPFTLLSDPDNKVLKMFGVKSKFFITGRETFVVDLSGKIVFTFDSFTNGPAHEKEALQFIESMRKPVG
;
A
#
# COMPACT_ATOMS: atom_id res chain seq x y z
N MET A 1 41.83 53.21 28.21
CA MET A 1 41.70 51.73 28.35
C MET A 1 40.24 51.37 28.03
N GLN A 2 39.98 50.99 26.78
CA GLN A 2 38.63 50.65 26.31
C GLN A 2 38.55 49.13 26.26
N LYS A 3 37.61 48.53 27.04
CA LYS A 3 37.34 47.11 27.05
C LYS A 3 36.29 46.80 25.99
N ASN A 4 36.70 46.12 24.94
CA ASN A 4 35.79 45.53 23.93
C ASN A 4 35.16 44.25 24.49
N ILE A 5 33.84 44.30 24.67
CA ILE A 5 33.04 43.13 25.00
C ILE A 5 32.54 42.55 23.67
N LEU A 6 33.08 41.38 23.26
CA LEU A 6 32.57 40.61 22.14
C LEU A 6 31.32 39.88 22.60
N LEU A 7 30.18 40.25 22.03
CA LEU A 7 28.89 39.53 22.21
C LEU A 7 28.82 38.41 21.18
N ALA A 8 29.06 37.17 21.61
CA ALA A 8 28.87 36.00 20.78
C ALA A 8 27.37 35.66 20.72
N ALA A 9 26.74 35.96 19.60
CA ALA A 9 25.37 35.56 19.31
C ALA A 9 25.35 34.07 18.94
N LEU A 10 24.88 33.19 19.87
CA LEU A 10 24.56 31.79 19.60
C LEU A 10 23.29 31.73 18.78
N ILE A 11 23.43 31.54 17.47
CA ILE A 11 22.31 31.22 16.58
C ILE A 11 21.93 29.76 16.83
N PHE A 12 20.92 29.52 17.66
CA PHE A 12 20.26 28.23 17.80
C PHE A 12 19.37 28.01 16.57
N GLY A 13 19.92 27.36 15.54
CA GLY A 13 19.17 26.94 14.39
C GLY A 13 18.13 25.90 14.81
N TRP A 14 16.88 26.28 14.90
CA TRP A 14 15.77 25.33 15.00
C TRP A 14 15.68 24.57 13.68
N PHE A 15 16.22 23.35 13.68
CA PHE A 15 15.88 22.35 12.68
C PHE A 15 14.42 21.95 12.91
N GLN A 16 13.50 22.63 12.25
CA GLN A 16 12.14 22.13 12.12
C GLN A 16 12.20 20.93 11.17
N THR A 17 12.21 19.71 11.74
CA THR A 17 11.88 18.51 11.00
C THR A 17 10.40 18.56 10.65
N SER A 18 10.07 19.17 9.52
CA SER A 18 8.75 19.01 8.91
C SER A 18 8.55 17.53 8.67
N LYS A 19 7.67 16.91 9.46
CA LYS A 19 7.08 15.60 9.11
C LYS A 19 6.31 15.83 7.81
N THR A 20 6.94 15.60 6.69
CA THR A 20 6.27 15.55 5.39
C THR A 20 5.35 14.34 5.43
N GLN A 21 4.08 14.57 5.77
CA GLN A 21 3.03 13.61 5.49
C GLN A 21 3.02 13.45 3.98
N GLY A 22 3.30 12.23 3.49
CA GLY A 22 3.40 11.94 2.06
C GLY A 22 2.15 12.46 1.33
N LYS A 23 2.35 13.00 0.12
CA LYS A 23 1.24 13.37 -0.77
C LYS A 23 0.37 12.13 -0.99
N HIS A 24 -0.95 12.26 -0.80
CA HIS A 24 -1.88 11.19 -1.16
C HIS A 24 -1.79 10.91 -2.67
N LEU A 25 -1.40 9.70 -3.02
CA LEU A 25 -1.24 9.28 -4.42
C LEU A 25 -2.60 9.02 -5.06
N LYS A 26 -2.70 9.32 -6.35
CA LYS A 26 -3.94 9.21 -7.14
C LYS A 26 -3.64 8.73 -8.55
N ALA A 27 -4.67 8.43 -9.31
CA ALA A 27 -4.53 8.10 -10.73
C ALA A 27 -3.72 9.17 -11.47
N GLY A 28 -2.73 8.73 -12.22
CA GLY A 28 -1.72 9.55 -12.92
C GLY A 28 -0.37 9.66 -12.20
N ASP A 29 -0.29 9.43 -10.89
CA ASP A 29 0.98 9.44 -10.15
C ASP A 29 1.76 8.12 -10.37
N MET A 30 3.09 8.19 -10.31
CA MET A 30 3.95 7.01 -10.30
C MET A 30 4.02 6.42 -8.89
N ILE A 31 4.07 5.08 -8.78
CA ILE A 31 4.27 4.44 -7.48
C ILE A 31 5.68 4.67 -6.95
N PRO A 32 5.85 4.84 -5.63
CA PRO A 32 7.16 4.90 -5.01
C PRO A 32 7.86 3.54 -5.07
N GLN A 33 9.18 3.54 -5.08
CA GLN A 33 9.97 2.33 -4.92
C GLN A 33 10.07 1.97 -3.44
N PHE A 34 9.82 0.71 -3.14
CA PHE A 34 9.92 0.19 -1.78
C PHE A 34 10.29 -1.29 -1.75
N SER A 35 10.78 -1.72 -0.60
CA SER A 35 11.03 -3.13 -0.29
C SER A 35 10.47 -3.43 1.10
N LEU A 36 9.76 -4.55 1.22
CA LEU A 36 9.19 -5.05 2.48
C LEU A 36 9.45 -6.56 2.60
N ARG A 37 9.27 -7.12 3.81
CA ARG A 37 9.28 -8.57 4.01
C ARG A 37 7.90 -9.15 3.66
N ASP A 38 7.88 -10.25 2.95
CA ASP A 38 6.66 -11.02 2.70
C ASP A 38 6.36 -12.00 3.86
N GLN A 39 5.27 -12.75 3.75
CA GLN A 39 4.85 -13.75 4.73
C GLN A 39 5.83 -14.94 4.91
N ASN A 40 6.85 -15.07 4.06
CA ASN A 40 7.89 -16.08 4.15
C ASN A 40 9.23 -15.50 4.63
N ASP A 41 9.22 -14.25 5.13
CA ASP A 41 10.40 -13.47 5.49
C ASP A 41 11.38 -13.21 4.32
N SER A 42 10.90 -13.34 3.09
CA SER A 42 11.66 -13.01 1.89
C SER A 42 11.57 -11.53 1.59
N LEU A 43 12.65 -10.94 1.06
CA LEU A 43 12.64 -9.54 0.65
C LEU A 43 11.87 -9.41 -0.67
N PHE A 44 10.78 -8.65 -0.62
CA PHE A 44 9.97 -8.29 -1.77
C PHE A 44 10.34 -6.89 -2.24
N ASN A 45 10.77 -6.75 -3.48
CA ASN A 45 11.05 -5.47 -4.10
C ASN A 45 9.99 -5.17 -5.15
N ILE A 46 9.30 -4.04 -5.04
CA ILE A 46 8.24 -3.66 -5.99
C ILE A 46 8.77 -3.49 -7.42
N SER A 47 10.04 -3.08 -7.58
CA SER A 47 10.71 -2.95 -8.88
C SER A 47 10.79 -4.26 -9.66
N ASP A 48 10.78 -5.41 -8.99
CA ASP A 48 10.89 -6.71 -9.65
C ASP A 48 9.62 -7.07 -10.42
N TYR A 49 8.51 -6.41 -10.12
CA TYR A 49 7.18 -6.65 -10.69
C TYR A 49 6.67 -5.49 -11.55
N THR A 50 7.10 -4.25 -11.27
CA THR A 50 6.78 -3.08 -12.10
C THR A 50 7.26 -3.30 -13.53
N GLY A 51 6.41 -3.04 -14.50
CA GLY A 51 6.70 -3.30 -15.92
C GLY A 51 6.41 -4.73 -16.38
N LYS A 52 6.16 -5.67 -15.47
CA LYS A 52 5.91 -7.08 -15.78
C LYS A 52 4.48 -7.53 -15.46
N LYS A 53 3.84 -6.88 -14.49
CA LYS A 53 2.49 -7.19 -14.02
C LYS A 53 1.70 -5.91 -13.80
N ILE A 54 0.39 -5.97 -13.99
CA ILE A 54 -0.54 -5.02 -13.40
C ILE A 54 -0.53 -5.31 -11.90
N LEU A 55 -0.35 -4.28 -11.04
CA LEU A 55 -0.30 -4.48 -9.61
C LEU A 55 -1.60 -3.98 -8.97
N VAL A 56 -2.22 -4.82 -8.15
CA VAL A 56 -3.34 -4.47 -7.29
C VAL A 56 -2.82 -4.44 -5.87
N ILE A 57 -2.51 -3.24 -5.38
CA ILE A 57 -1.95 -3.02 -4.04
C ILE A 57 -3.08 -2.55 -3.14
N TYR A 58 -3.44 -3.34 -2.11
CA TYR A 58 -4.44 -2.93 -1.15
C TYR A 58 -3.85 -2.80 0.26
N PHE A 59 -4.11 -1.65 0.87
CA PHE A 59 -3.80 -1.39 2.28
C PHE A 59 -5.01 -1.73 3.13
N TYR A 60 -4.80 -2.46 4.21
CA TYR A 60 -5.85 -2.87 5.13
C TYR A 60 -5.36 -2.80 6.58
N PRO A 61 -6.25 -2.58 7.57
CA PRO A 61 -5.81 -2.26 8.92
C PRO A 61 -5.12 -3.37 9.68
N SER A 62 -5.58 -4.61 9.57
CA SER A 62 -5.00 -5.75 10.31
C SER A 62 -5.47 -7.09 9.79
N ASP A 63 -4.72 -8.15 10.11
CA ASP A 63 -5.12 -9.53 9.91
C ASP A 63 -6.25 -9.93 10.88
N GLU A 64 -6.92 -11.05 10.60
CA GLU A 64 -7.86 -11.77 11.48
C GLU A 64 -9.05 -10.95 12.04
N SER A 65 -9.28 -9.72 11.59
CA SER A 65 -10.52 -9.00 11.87
C SER A 65 -11.61 -9.38 10.89
N SER A 66 -12.84 -9.62 11.35
CA SER A 66 -13.94 -10.12 10.53
C SER A 66 -14.21 -9.31 9.26
N GLY A 67 -14.06 -7.98 9.31
CA GLY A 67 -14.24 -7.11 8.15
C GLY A 67 -13.09 -7.16 7.16
N TYR A 68 -11.85 -7.33 7.63
CA TYR A 68 -10.65 -7.38 6.80
C TYR A 68 -10.42 -8.78 6.23
N THR A 69 -10.80 -9.81 7.00
CA THR A 69 -10.86 -11.19 6.51
C THR A 69 -11.82 -11.33 5.31
N LYS A 70 -12.99 -10.69 5.37
CA LYS A 70 -13.93 -10.68 4.24
C LYS A 70 -13.34 -10.04 2.98
N GLU A 71 -12.57 -8.96 3.12
CA GLU A 71 -11.86 -8.33 2.01
C GLU A 71 -10.80 -9.25 1.41
N ALA A 72 -9.93 -9.84 2.25
CA ALA A 72 -8.92 -10.77 1.78
C ALA A 72 -9.53 -12.01 1.10
N CYS A 73 -10.62 -12.54 1.65
CA CYS A 73 -11.35 -13.65 1.05
C CYS A 73 -12.01 -13.27 -0.28
N SER A 74 -12.51 -12.04 -0.46
CA SER A 74 -13.05 -11.62 -1.76
C SER A 74 -11.97 -11.59 -2.84
N PHE A 75 -10.77 -11.08 -2.54
CA PHE A 75 -9.62 -11.15 -3.44
C PHE A 75 -9.21 -12.61 -3.75
N ARG A 76 -9.21 -13.50 -2.74
CA ARG A 76 -8.94 -14.93 -2.92
C ARG A 76 -9.93 -15.55 -3.90
N ASP A 77 -11.22 -15.34 -3.68
CA ASP A 77 -12.30 -15.98 -4.44
C ASP A 77 -12.31 -15.56 -5.92
N GLN A 78 -11.74 -14.41 -6.24
CA GLN A 78 -11.60 -13.89 -7.61
C GLN A 78 -10.15 -13.91 -8.14
N TYR A 79 -9.22 -14.51 -7.41
CA TYR A 79 -7.79 -14.46 -7.72
C TYR A 79 -7.45 -14.95 -9.12
N ASP A 80 -8.14 -15.99 -9.60
CA ASP A 80 -7.96 -16.51 -10.95
C ASP A 80 -8.30 -15.48 -12.05
N LYS A 81 -9.27 -14.58 -11.79
CA LYS A 81 -9.59 -13.52 -12.74
C LYS A 81 -8.49 -12.48 -12.80
N PHE A 82 -7.92 -12.10 -11.64
CA PHE A 82 -6.77 -11.20 -11.59
C PHE A 82 -5.57 -11.80 -12.34
N THR A 83 -5.22 -13.05 -12.08
CA THR A 83 -4.09 -13.71 -12.75
C THR A 83 -4.30 -13.86 -14.26
N LYS A 84 -5.50 -14.22 -14.71
CA LYS A 84 -5.86 -14.25 -16.15
C LYS A 84 -5.81 -12.86 -16.79
N ALA A 85 -6.01 -11.82 -16.01
CA ALA A 85 -5.85 -10.45 -16.47
C ALA A 85 -4.39 -9.96 -16.48
N GLY A 86 -3.43 -10.78 -16.04
CA GLY A 86 -2.01 -10.41 -15.91
C GLY A 86 -1.73 -9.57 -14.67
N ALA A 87 -2.67 -9.52 -13.73
CA ALA A 87 -2.55 -8.76 -12.50
C ALA A 87 -2.01 -9.61 -11.34
N MET A 88 -1.31 -8.96 -10.41
CA MET A 88 -0.82 -9.51 -9.15
C MET A 88 -1.46 -8.75 -8.00
N VAL A 89 -2.06 -9.48 -7.05
CA VAL A 89 -2.65 -8.90 -5.84
C VAL A 89 -1.60 -8.89 -4.72
N ILE A 90 -1.50 -7.78 -4.01
CA ILE A 90 -0.54 -7.54 -2.92
C ILE A 90 -1.29 -6.83 -1.78
N GLY A 91 -1.35 -7.47 -0.62
CA GLY A 91 -1.88 -6.85 0.60
C GLY A 91 -0.75 -6.27 1.45
N ILE A 92 -0.96 -5.09 2.04
CA ILE A 92 0.03 -4.42 2.90
C ILE A 92 -0.64 -3.94 4.18
N ASN A 93 -0.08 -4.31 5.32
CA ASN A 93 -0.42 -3.72 6.62
C ASN A 93 0.77 -3.75 7.59
N SER A 94 0.59 -3.20 8.78
CA SER A 94 1.62 -3.14 9.83
C SER A 94 1.81 -4.43 10.63
N GLY A 95 1.14 -5.52 10.25
CA GLY A 95 1.29 -6.83 10.89
C GLY A 95 2.69 -7.41 10.70
N THR A 96 3.04 -8.35 11.57
CA THR A 96 4.32 -9.07 11.47
C THR A 96 4.28 -10.13 10.37
N VAL A 97 5.45 -10.53 9.89
CA VAL A 97 5.61 -11.66 8.97
C VAL A 97 4.87 -12.90 9.47
N GLU A 98 4.98 -13.18 10.77
CA GLU A 98 4.33 -14.34 11.39
C GLU A 98 2.80 -14.21 11.38
N SER A 99 2.25 -13.01 11.64
CA SER A 99 0.81 -12.74 11.53
C SER A 99 0.32 -13.01 10.12
N HIS A 100 1.00 -12.45 9.12
CA HIS A 100 0.67 -12.67 7.71
C HIS A 100 0.73 -14.15 7.31
N LYS A 101 1.75 -14.87 7.77
CA LYS A 101 1.86 -16.31 7.51
C LYS A 101 0.67 -17.09 8.07
N LYS A 102 0.26 -16.81 9.31
CA LYS A 102 -0.93 -17.41 9.92
C LYS A 102 -2.20 -17.07 9.15
N PHE A 103 -2.36 -15.79 8.80
CA PHE A 103 -3.53 -15.31 8.06
C PHE A 103 -3.67 -15.97 6.69
N ILE A 104 -2.57 -16.09 5.93
CA ILE A 104 -2.54 -16.82 4.66
C ILE A 104 -2.95 -18.28 4.84
N LEU A 105 -2.39 -18.97 5.83
CA LEU A 105 -2.70 -20.40 6.08
C LEU A 105 -4.15 -20.60 6.49
N ASN A 106 -4.66 -19.78 7.42
CA ASN A 106 -6.03 -19.91 7.94
C ASN A 106 -7.08 -19.67 6.85
N HIS A 107 -6.82 -18.73 5.95
CA HIS A 107 -7.79 -18.32 4.93
C HIS A 107 -7.42 -18.77 3.51
N LYS A 108 -6.33 -19.54 3.34
CA LYS A 108 -5.84 -20.06 2.05
C LYS A 108 -5.70 -18.97 1.00
N LEU A 109 -5.07 -17.86 1.39
CA LEU A 109 -4.88 -16.73 0.49
C LEU A 109 -3.77 -17.04 -0.54
N PRO A 110 -4.04 -16.94 -1.86
CA PRO A 110 -3.08 -17.33 -2.91
C PRO A 110 -2.15 -16.18 -3.35
N PHE A 111 -2.11 -15.09 -2.62
CA PHE A 111 -1.36 -13.88 -2.98
C PHE A 111 -0.43 -13.43 -1.85
N THR A 112 0.41 -12.44 -2.16
CA THR A 112 1.45 -11.95 -1.25
C THR A 112 0.89 -10.95 -0.24
N LEU A 113 1.28 -11.11 1.02
CA LEU A 113 1.09 -10.12 2.09
C LEU A 113 2.45 -9.57 2.50
N LEU A 114 2.53 -8.25 2.67
CA LEU A 114 3.77 -7.53 3.00
C LEU A 114 3.67 -6.84 4.35
N SER A 115 4.68 -7.04 5.18
CA SER A 115 4.80 -6.46 6.51
C SER A 115 5.38 -5.04 6.43
N ASP A 116 4.60 -4.03 6.83
CA ASP A 116 4.99 -2.61 6.92
C ASP A 116 4.84 -2.09 8.37
N PRO A 117 5.64 -2.60 9.35
CA PRO A 117 5.42 -2.39 10.78
C PRO A 117 5.43 -0.91 11.18
N ASP A 118 6.17 -0.07 10.48
CA ASP A 118 6.25 1.38 10.73
C ASP A 118 5.25 2.19 9.90
N ASN A 119 4.40 1.53 9.13
CA ASN A 119 3.51 2.17 8.14
C ASN A 119 4.29 3.11 7.19
N LYS A 120 5.53 2.75 6.85
CA LYS A 120 6.40 3.55 5.99
C LYS A 120 5.86 3.61 4.57
N VAL A 121 5.53 2.47 4.00
CA VAL A 121 5.00 2.37 2.63
C VAL A 121 3.58 2.94 2.58
N LEU A 122 2.75 2.68 3.60
CA LEU A 122 1.44 3.30 3.74
C LEU A 122 1.53 4.84 3.69
N LYS A 123 2.50 5.44 4.41
CA LYS A 123 2.74 6.89 4.39
C LYS A 123 3.26 7.38 3.03
N MET A 124 4.07 6.58 2.32
CA MET A 124 4.55 6.92 0.97
C MET A 124 3.39 7.00 -0.03
N PHE A 125 2.37 6.15 0.09
CA PHE A 125 1.15 6.21 -0.71
C PHE A 125 0.17 7.30 -0.23
N GLY A 126 0.38 7.84 0.96
CA GLY A 126 -0.48 8.86 1.57
C GLY A 126 -1.85 8.34 1.99
N VAL A 127 -1.97 7.03 2.24
CA VAL A 127 -3.22 6.41 2.69
C VAL A 127 -3.62 6.98 4.04
N LYS A 128 -4.85 7.46 4.13
CA LYS A 128 -5.36 8.17 5.31
C LYS A 128 -5.86 7.20 6.36
N SER A 129 -5.43 7.39 7.61
CA SER A 129 -6.02 6.71 8.77
C SER A 129 -7.25 7.49 9.26
N LYS A 130 -8.28 6.76 9.74
CA LYS A 130 -9.49 7.33 10.36
C LYS A 130 -9.65 6.74 11.76
N PHE A 131 -9.98 7.57 12.74
CA PHE A 131 -10.25 7.12 14.12
C PHE A 131 -9.13 6.23 14.71
N PHE A 132 -7.86 6.58 14.47
CA PHE A 132 -6.68 5.81 14.90
C PHE A 132 -6.54 4.42 14.25
N ILE A 133 -7.39 4.07 13.30
CA ILE A 133 -7.31 2.83 12.52
C ILE A 133 -6.59 3.14 11.20
N THR A 134 -5.62 2.31 10.85
CA THR A 134 -4.91 2.37 9.56
C THR A 134 -5.92 2.41 8.41
N GLY A 135 -5.64 3.24 7.42
CA GLY A 135 -6.54 3.43 6.28
C GLY A 135 -6.70 2.16 5.44
N ARG A 136 -7.76 2.15 4.65
CA ARG A 136 -8.12 1.07 3.74
C ARG A 136 -8.27 1.66 2.35
N GLU A 137 -7.35 1.33 1.45
CA GLU A 137 -7.33 1.86 0.10
C GLU A 137 -6.68 0.86 -0.86
N THR A 138 -7.24 0.76 -2.06
CA THR A 138 -6.71 -0.09 -3.14
C THR A 138 -6.25 0.76 -4.30
N PHE A 139 -5.08 0.43 -4.83
CA PHE A 139 -4.45 1.05 -5.99
C PHE A 139 -4.29 0.01 -7.10
N VAL A 140 -4.67 0.36 -8.33
CA VAL A 140 -4.31 -0.41 -9.52
C VAL A 140 -3.21 0.34 -10.26
N VAL A 141 -2.12 -0.37 -10.54
CA VAL A 141 -0.92 0.16 -11.18
C VAL A 141 -0.73 -0.56 -12.51
N ASP A 142 -0.54 0.20 -13.58
CA ASP A 142 -0.31 -0.34 -14.91
C ASP A 142 1.13 -0.81 -15.12
N LEU A 143 1.41 -1.35 -16.31
CA LEU A 143 2.75 -1.81 -16.69
C LEU A 143 3.79 -0.68 -16.77
N SER A 144 3.40 0.59 -16.81
CA SER A 144 4.33 1.71 -16.77
C SER A 144 4.74 2.11 -15.34
N GLY A 145 4.13 1.49 -14.33
CA GLY A 145 4.31 1.86 -12.91
C GLY A 145 3.45 3.05 -12.49
N LYS A 146 2.48 3.43 -13.32
CA LYS A 146 1.55 4.53 -13.03
C LYS A 146 0.30 4.00 -12.36
N ILE A 147 -0.16 4.67 -11.31
CA ILE A 147 -1.47 4.43 -10.71
C ILE A 147 -2.54 4.83 -11.74
N VAL A 148 -3.40 3.92 -12.10
CA VAL A 148 -4.48 4.14 -13.07
C VAL A 148 -5.86 4.14 -12.41
N PHE A 149 -5.96 3.61 -11.19
CA PHE A 149 -7.21 3.58 -10.42
C PHE A 149 -6.93 3.56 -8.93
N THR A 150 -7.80 4.19 -8.14
CA THR A 150 -7.80 4.12 -6.68
C THR A 150 -9.22 3.93 -6.17
N PHE A 151 -9.37 3.19 -5.08
CA PHE A 151 -10.65 2.98 -4.40
C PHE A 151 -10.46 3.03 -2.88
N ASP A 152 -11.18 3.91 -2.20
CA ASP A 152 -11.19 4.07 -0.73
C ASP A 152 -12.59 3.76 -0.20
N SER A 153 -12.70 2.75 0.64
CA SER A 153 -13.92 2.46 1.39
C SER A 153 -13.59 1.87 2.75
N PHE A 154 -13.85 2.61 3.80
CA PHE A 154 -13.54 2.16 5.16
C PHE A 154 -14.42 1.01 5.64
N THR A 155 -15.67 0.94 5.19
CA THR A 155 -16.69 0.01 5.68
C THR A 155 -16.97 -1.18 4.78
N ASN A 156 -16.73 -1.07 3.47
CA ASN A 156 -17.06 -2.10 2.49
C ASN A 156 -15.80 -2.76 1.92
N GLY A 157 -15.26 -3.76 2.65
CA GLY A 157 -14.06 -4.49 2.24
C GLY A 157 -14.19 -5.20 0.89
N PRO A 158 -15.25 -6.00 0.65
CA PRO A 158 -15.41 -6.70 -0.62
C PRO A 158 -15.54 -5.78 -1.85
N ALA A 159 -15.93 -4.51 -1.67
CA ALA A 159 -15.96 -3.55 -2.77
C ALA A 159 -14.56 -3.26 -3.34
N HIS A 160 -13.50 -3.35 -2.54
CA HIS A 160 -12.12 -3.12 -2.99
C HIS A 160 -11.70 -4.10 -4.10
N GLU A 161 -12.00 -5.38 -3.92
CA GLU A 161 -11.78 -6.41 -4.92
C GLU A 161 -12.62 -6.15 -6.18
N LYS A 162 -13.95 -5.97 -5.99
CA LYS A 162 -14.90 -5.81 -7.08
C LYS A 162 -14.55 -4.63 -7.98
N GLU A 163 -14.32 -3.45 -7.40
CA GLU A 163 -14.01 -2.24 -8.14
C GLU A 163 -12.68 -2.34 -8.88
N ALA A 164 -11.64 -2.91 -8.24
CA ALA A 164 -10.35 -3.14 -8.88
C ALA A 164 -10.46 -4.11 -10.07
N LEU A 165 -11.18 -5.22 -9.92
CA LEU A 165 -11.37 -6.21 -10.99
C LEU A 165 -12.16 -5.63 -12.16
N GLN A 166 -13.27 -4.94 -11.89
CA GLN A 166 -14.07 -4.29 -12.94
C GLN A 166 -13.25 -3.27 -13.73
N PHE A 167 -12.43 -2.48 -13.04
CA PHE A 167 -11.55 -1.52 -13.69
C PHE A 167 -10.55 -2.22 -14.62
N ILE A 168 -9.86 -3.27 -14.14
CA ILE A 168 -8.88 -4.04 -14.94
C ILE A 168 -9.56 -4.68 -16.14
N GLU A 169 -10.74 -5.25 -16.00
CA GLU A 169 -11.51 -5.83 -17.10
C GLU A 169 -11.91 -4.76 -18.13
N SER A 170 -12.23 -3.54 -17.69
CA SER A 170 -12.56 -2.43 -18.60
C SER A 170 -11.39 -1.97 -19.45
N MET A 171 -10.15 -2.01 -18.91
CA MET A 171 -8.93 -1.67 -19.66
C MET A 171 -8.63 -2.65 -20.79
N ARG A 172 -9.19 -3.86 -20.74
CA ARG A 172 -8.94 -4.93 -21.72
C ARG A 172 -9.96 -4.96 -22.84
N LYS A 173 -11.08 -4.28 -22.71
CA LYS A 173 -12.07 -4.19 -23.80
C LYS A 173 -11.50 -3.31 -24.90
N PRO A 174 -11.46 -3.77 -26.16
CA PRO A 174 -11.09 -2.90 -27.28
C PRO A 174 -12.06 -1.71 -27.28
N VAL A 175 -11.47 -0.53 -27.44
CA VAL A 175 -12.27 0.67 -27.78
C VAL A 175 -12.90 0.39 -29.15
N GLY A 176 -14.22 0.14 -29.15
CA GLY A 176 -14.99 -0.12 -30.38
C GLY A 176 -15.06 1.11 -31.26
#